data_584495219823ddc2d07e0f5b22016492
#
_entry.id   584495219823ddc2d07e0f5b22016492
#
_cell.length_a   1.000
_cell.length_b   1.000
_cell.length_c   1.000
_cell.angle_alpha   90.00
_cell.angle_beta   90.00
_cell.angle_gamma   90.00
#
_symmetry.space_group_name_H-M   'P 1'
#
loop_
_entity.id
_entity.type
_entity.pdbx_description
1 polymer ?
#
loop_
_entity_poly.entity_id
_entity_poly.type
_entity_poly.pdbx_seq_one_letter_code
_entity_poly.pdbx_strand_id
1 'polypeptide(L)'
;MIKSMTGFGRAEVMEENRKFTVEIKSVNHRYFDVNIKMPKKLGFFESTIRNLLKEYMQRGKVDVFITYEDYNENNVALKYNEEIAREYLTHLNAMAEQFDLQNDITVGKLSKYPEVFTMEEQDVDEKELWSVLEKALRQACEQLSLIHI
;
A
#
# COMPACT_ATOMS: atom_id res chain seq x y z
N MET A 1 -33.21 -16.30 23.82
CA MET A 1 -32.66 -14.95 23.81
C MET A 1 -31.92 -14.69 22.49
N ILE A 2 -32.37 -13.71 21.77
CA ILE A 2 -31.77 -13.37 20.48
C ILE A 2 -30.57 -12.43 20.74
N LYS A 3 -29.36 -12.92 20.50
CA LYS A 3 -28.20 -12.09 20.58
C LYS A 3 -28.08 -11.31 19.26
N SER A 4 -27.60 -10.08 19.39
CA SER A 4 -27.31 -9.32 18.18
C SER A 4 -26.34 -10.11 17.29
N MET A 5 -26.73 -10.32 16.05
CA MET A 5 -25.95 -11.09 15.08
C MET A 5 -24.92 -10.26 14.35
N THR A 6 -24.96 -8.95 14.53
CA THR A 6 -24.09 -8.03 13.83
C THR A 6 -23.25 -7.21 14.80
N GLY A 7 -21.99 -7.07 14.48
CA GLY A 7 -21.07 -6.19 15.21
C GLY A 7 -20.44 -5.19 14.28
N PHE A 8 -20.05 -4.06 14.82
CA PHE A 8 -19.38 -3.00 14.07
C PHE A 8 -18.31 -2.36 14.94
N GLY A 9 -17.13 -2.21 14.37
CA GLY A 9 -16.04 -1.47 15.00
C GLY A 9 -15.40 -0.54 13.99
N ARG A 10 -15.00 0.63 14.45
CA ARG A 10 -14.31 1.61 13.61
C ARG A 10 -13.21 2.27 14.42
N ALA A 11 -12.06 2.41 13.82
CA ALA A 11 -10.95 3.12 14.43
C ALA A 11 -10.23 3.95 13.38
N GLU A 12 -9.72 5.07 13.82
CA GLU A 12 -8.95 5.99 13.00
C GLU A 12 -7.70 6.36 13.78
N VAL A 13 -6.54 6.07 13.21
CA VAL A 13 -5.25 6.34 13.84
C VAL A 13 -4.39 7.15 12.89
N MET A 14 -3.84 8.24 13.38
CA MET A 14 -2.93 9.10 12.62
C MET A 14 -1.61 9.22 13.38
N GLU A 15 -0.53 8.78 12.75
CA GLU A 15 0.83 8.90 13.27
C GLU A 15 1.79 9.16 12.12
N GLU A 16 2.78 10.00 12.35
CA GLU A 16 3.83 10.32 11.36
C GLU A 16 3.26 10.81 10.02
N ASN A 17 2.18 11.61 10.07
CA ASN A 17 1.46 12.12 8.91
C ASN A 17 0.85 11.02 8.03
N ARG A 18 0.55 9.87 8.62
CA ARG A 18 -0.15 8.77 7.97
C ARG A 18 -1.40 8.46 8.74
N LYS A 19 -2.49 8.30 8.02
CA LYS A 19 -3.80 8.04 8.61
C LYS A 19 -4.34 6.70 8.10
N PHE A 20 -4.67 5.83 9.04
CA PHE A 20 -5.38 4.59 8.74
C PHE A 20 -6.78 4.67 9.33
N THR A 21 -7.76 4.33 8.53
CA THR A 21 -9.13 4.16 9.00
C THR A 21 -9.52 2.71 8.77
N VAL A 22 -9.95 2.05 9.82
CA VAL A 22 -10.36 0.65 9.79
C VAL A 22 -11.81 0.53 10.23
N GLU A 23 -12.61 -0.10 9.38
CA GLU A 23 -13.99 -0.44 9.72
C GLU A 23 -14.16 -1.95 9.65
N ILE A 24 -14.73 -2.55 10.68
CA ILE A 24 -14.95 -3.98 10.76
C ILE A 24 -16.44 -4.23 10.99
N LYS A 25 -17.03 -5.03 10.10
CA LYS A 25 -18.41 -5.49 10.25
C LYS A 25 -18.39 -7.00 10.41
N SER A 26 -19.09 -7.48 11.40
CA SER A 26 -19.15 -8.90 11.70
C SER A 26 -20.59 -9.38 11.79
N VAL A 27 -20.88 -10.51 11.15
CA VAL A 27 -22.18 -11.20 11.32
C VAL A 27 -21.90 -12.62 11.76
N ASN A 28 -22.85 -13.22 12.48
CA ASN A 28 -22.73 -14.60 12.90
C ASN A 28 -22.62 -15.51 11.69
N HIS A 29 -21.68 -16.43 11.77
CA HIS A 29 -21.45 -17.41 10.73
C HIS A 29 -20.84 -18.66 11.35
N ARG A 30 -21.04 -19.78 10.70
CA ARG A 30 -20.57 -21.08 11.17
C ARG A 30 -19.04 -21.18 11.14
N TYR A 31 -18.44 -20.57 10.15
CA TYR A 31 -16.99 -20.59 9.92
C TYR A 31 -16.41 -19.19 10.05
N PHE A 32 -15.09 -19.13 10.16
CA PHE A 32 -14.38 -17.85 10.12
C PHE A 32 -14.12 -17.49 8.65
N ASP A 33 -14.89 -16.52 8.16
CA ASP A 33 -14.80 -16.05 6.78
C ASP A 33 -14.49 -14.56 6.79
N VAL A 34 -13.33 -14.19 6.29
CA VAL A 34 -12.84 -12.81 6.31
C VAL A 34 -12.66 -12.29 4.90
N ASN A 35 -13.27 -11.15 4.63
CA ASN A 35 -13.06 -10.41 3.40
C ASN A 35 -12.42 -9.06 3.75
N ILE A 36 -11.25 -8.80 3.19
CA ILE A 36 -10.48 -7.59 3.47
C ILE A 36 -10.43 -6.74 2.21
N LYS A 37 -10.94 -5.49 2.32
CA LYS A 37 -10.82 -4.50 1.26
C LYS A 37 -9.83 -3.44 1.69
N MET A 38 -8.76 -3.29 0.95
CA MET A 38 -7.69 -2.35 1.25
C MET A 38 -6.98 -1.91 -0.02
N PRO A 39 -6.22 -0.80 0.02
CA PRO A 39 -5.40 -0.41 -1.13
C PRO A 39 -4.42 -1.52 -1.51
N LYS A 40 -4.20 -1.70 -2.82
CA LYS A 40 -3.34 -2.76 -3.34
C LYS A 40 -1.92 -2.71 -2.76
N LYS A 41 -1.40 -1.53 -2.49
CA LYS A 41 -0.05 -1.37 -1.93
C LYS A 41 0.10 -1.92 -0.52
N LEU A 42 -1.01 -2.21 0.18
CA LEU A 42 -1.00 -2.81 1.51
C LEU A 42 -1.27 -4.32 1.47
N GLY A 43 -1.39 -4.90 0.27
CA GLY A 43 -1.75 -6.30 0.09
C GLY A 43 -0.84 -7.29 0.80
N PHE A 44 0.43 -6.94 0.99
CA PHE A 44 1.37 -7.81 1.70
C PHE A 44 1.05 -7.99 3.18
N PHE A 45 0.17 -7.16 3.75
CA PHE A 45 -0.29 -7.31 5.14
C PHE A 45 -1.48 -8.26 5.30
N GLU A 46 -2.05 -8.77 4.21
CA GLU A 46 -3.30 -9.53 4.27
C GLU A 46 -3.25 -10.71 5.25
N SER A 47 -2.23 -11.54 5.16
CA SER A 47 -2.12 -12.70 6.06
C SER A 47 -1.88 -12.27 7.50
N THR A 48 -1.12 -11.22 7.71
CA THR A 48 -0.87 -10.68 9.07
C THR A 48 -2.15 -10.14 9.68
N ILE A 49 -2.98 -9.46 8.88
CA ILE A 49 -4.28 -8.95 9.32
C ILE A 49 -5.21 -10.11 9.71
N ARG A 50 -5.26 -11.16 8.89
CA ARG A 50 -6.07 -12.35 9.18
C ARG A 50 -5.68 -13.01 10.49
N ASN A 51 -4.38 -13.13 10.73
CA ASN A 51 -3.87 -13.69 11.97
C ASN A 51 -4.22 -12.85 13.18
N LEU A 52 -4.14 -11.52 13.05
CA LEU A 52 -4.54 -10.61 14.13
C LEU A 52 -6.03 -10.75 14.45
N LEU A 53 -6.89 -10.84 13.43
CA LEU A 53 -8.33 -10.98 13.62
C LEU A 53 -8.68 -12.28 14.35
N LYS A 54 -7.91 -13.33 14.14
CA LYS A 54 -8.11 -14.62 14.82
C LYS A 54 -7.87 -14.53 16.33
N GLU A 55 -7.11 -13.55 16.79
CA GLU A 55 -6.92 -13.30 18.23
C GLU A 55 -8.21 -12.81 18.89
N TYR A 56 -9.09 -12.17 18.14
CA TYR A 56 -10.31 -11.57 18.66
C TYR A 56 -11.58 -12.36 18.31
N MET A 57 -11.54 -13.14 17.23
CA MET A 57 -12.71 -13.82 16.70
C MET A 57 -12.36 -15.25 16.27
N GLN A 58 -13.20 -16.21 16.68
CA GLN A 58 -12.99 -17.61 16.29
C GLN A 58 -13.85 -18.00 15.10
N ARG A 59 -14.99 -17.32 14.91
CA ARG A 59 -15.91 -17.57 13.82
C ARG A 59 -16.68 -16.30 13.51
N GLY A 60 -17.33 -16.30 12.36
CA GLY A 60 -18.12 -15.18 11.91
C GLY A 60 -17.75 -14.79 10.49
N LYS A 61 -18.65 -14.13 9.81
CA LYS A 61 -18.35 -13.50 8.53
C LYS A 61 -17.98 -12.07 8.80
N VAL A 62 -16.74 -11.74 8.47
CA VAL A 62 -16.12 -10.46 8.83
C VAL A 62 -15.72 -9.71 7.57
N ASP A 63 -16.21 -8.49 7.44
CA ASP A 63 -15.80 -7.59 6.37
C ASP A 63 -14.94 -6.49 6.98
N VAL A 64 -13.74 -6.34 6.46
CA VAL A 64 -12.78 -5.34 6.92
C VAL A 64 -12.52 -4.35 5.79
N PHE A 65 -12.71 -3.07 6.10
CA PHE A 65 -12.45 -1.97 5.16
C PHE A 65 -11.31 -1.13 5.71
N ILE A 66 -10.23 -1.03 4.96
CA ILE A 66 -9.06 -0.26 5.36
C ILE A 66 -8.82 0.84 4.34
N THR A 67 -8.76 2.08 4.82
CA THR A 67 -8.35 3.21 4.00
C THR A 67 -7.06 3.79 4.54
N TYR A 68 -6.24 4.28 3.66
CA TYR A 68 -4.92 4.81 4.00
C TYR A 68 -4.71 6.14 3.29
N GLU A 69 -4.30 7.15 4.06
CA GLU A 69 -3.94 8.45 3.54
C GLU A 69 -2.56 8.83 4.05
N ASP A 70 -1.70 9.24 3.14
CA ASP A 70 -0.34 9.66 3.47
C ASP A 70 -0.22 11.14 3.20
N TYR A 71 0.03 11.91 4.25
CA TYR A 71 0.15 13.36 4.18
C TYR A 71 1.60 13.83 4.12
N ASN A 72 2.55 12.92 3.99
CA ASN A 72 3.95 13.28 3.81
C ASN A 72 4.16 13.86 2.42
N GLU A 73 4.77 15.04 2.34
CA GLU A 73 4.95 15.75 1.08
C GLU A 73 6.00 15.13 0.16
N ASN A 74 6.90 14.33 0.70
CA ASN A 74 8.06 13.80 -0.02
C ASN A 74 7.93 12.31 -0.35
N ASN A 75 6.76 11.90 -0.89
CA ASN A 75 6.53 10.50 -1.22
C ASN A 75 7.11 10.08 -2.56
N VAL A 76 7.54 11.04 -3.36
CA VAL A 76 7.99 10.77 -4.71
C VAL A 76 9.43 11.21 -4.85
N ALA A 77 10.27 10.30 -5.31
CA ALA A 77 11.67 10.57 -5.61
C ALA A 77 11.92 10.41 -7.11
N LEU A 78 12.78 11.27 -7.64
CA LEU A 78 13.22 11.14 -9.02
C LEU A 78 14.30 10.07 -9.08
N LYS A 79 14.10 9.07 -9.94
CA LYS A 79 15.06 7.99 -10.13
C LYS A 79 15.72 8.13 -11.49
N TYR A 80 17.04 7.98 -11.50
CA TYR A 80 17.85 7.96 -12.72
C TYR A 80 18.18 6.52 -13.10
N ASN A 81 17.77 6.10 -14.31
CA ASN A 81 18.03 4.77 -14.82
C ASN A 81 19.25 4.80 -15.74
N GLU A 82 20.42 4.62 -15.15
CA GLU A 82 21.69 4.67 -15.88
C GLU A 82 21.77 3.64 -17.01
N GLU A 83 21.29 2.42 -16.76
CA GLU A 83 21.34 1.36 -17.76
C GLU A 83 20.52 1.71 -19.01
N ILE A 84 19.32 2.26 -18.81
CA ILE A 84 18.48 2.67 -19.93
C ILE A 84 19.10 3.83 -20.70
N ALA A 85 19.65 4.81 -19.98
CA ALA A 85 20.35 5.92 -20.62
C ALA A 85 21.53 5.42 -21.46
N ARG A 86 22.26 4.45 -20.93
CA ARG A 86 23.40 3.84 -21.63
C ARG A 86 22.96 3.11 -22.89
N GLU A 87 21.86 2.39 -22.85
CA GLU A 87 21.29 1.73 -24.03
C GLU A 87 20.90 2.73 -25.11
N TYR A 88 20.22 3.81 -24.73
CA TYR A 88 19.90 4.88 -25.69
C TYR A 88 21.16 5.43 -26.34
N LEU A 89 22.16 5.72 -25.54
CA LEU A 89 23.42 6.29 -26.03
C LEU A 89 24.14 5.35 -27.01
N THR A 90 24.16 4.05 -26.67
CA THR A 90 24.75 3.03 -27.50
C THR A 90 24.09 2.97 -28.89
N HIS A 91 22.76 2.94 -28.89
CA HIS A 91 22.01 2.87 -30.15
C HIS A 91 22.09 4.16 -30.96
N LEU A 92 22.05 5.30 -30.30
CA LEU A 92 22.14 6.59 -30.97
C LEU A 92 23.51 6.80 -31.59
N ASN A 93 24.58 6.39 -30.91
CA ASN A 93 25.94 6.42 -31.47
C ASN A 93 26.06 5.47 -32.69
N ALA A 94 25.47 4.29 -32.59
CA ALA A 94 25.44 3.34 -33.69
C ALA A 94 24.70 3.91 -34.91
N MET A 95 23.58 4.55 -34.70
CA MET A 95 22.82 5.21 -35.78
C MET A 95 23.61 6.30 -36.46
N ALA A 96 24.29 7.14 -35.68
CA ALA A 96 25.10 8.23 -36.22
C ALA A 96 26.22 7.69 -37.11
N GLU A 97 26.88 6.63 -36.66
CA GLU A 97 27.97 5.99 -37.41
C GLU A 97 27.46 5.25 -38.63
N GLN A 98 26.39 4.45 -38.45
CA GLN A 98 25.84 3.61 -39.50
C GLN A 98 25.33 4.40 -40.71
N PHE A 99 24.69 5.52 -40.44
CA PHE A 99 24.01 6.33 -41.46
C PHE A 99 24.77 7.63 -41.78
N ASP A 100 25.97 7.80 -41.24
CA ASP A 100 26.78 9.00 -41.41
C ASP A 100 26.00 10.27 -41.03
N LEU A 101 25.35 10.23 -39.88
CA LEU A 101 24.58 11.35 -39.35
C LEU A 101 25.37 12.08 -38.29
N GLN A 102 25.07 13.36 -38.15
CA GLN A 102 25.67 14.17 -37.10
C GLN A 102 25.15 13.70 -35.73
N ASN A 103 26.07 13.42 -34.82
CA ASN A 103 25.72 13.07 -33.47
C ASN A 103 25.46 14.34 -32.66
N ASP A 104 24.19 14.62 -32.37
CA ASP A 104 23.76 15.82 -31.67
C ASP A 104 23.26 15.52 -30.26
N ILE A 105 23.69 14.42 -29.67
CA ILE A 105 23.23 14.02 -28.33
C ILE A 105 23.79 14.99 -27.29
N THR A 106 22.89 15.52 -26.47
CA THR A 106 23.22 16.38 -25.33
C THR A 106 22.57 15.82 -24.09
N VAL A 107 23.02 16.28 -22.92
CA VAL A 107 22.38 15.90 -21.65
C VAL A 107 20.90 16.24 -21.67
N GLY A 108 20.55 17.41 -22.22
CA GLY A 108 19.16 17.83 -22.31
C GLY A 108 18.30 16.91 -23.16
N LYS A 109 18.85 16.38 -24.27
CA LYS A 109 18.13 15.45 -25.12
C LYS A 109 18.04 14.07 -24.51
N LEU A 110 19.15 13.56 -24.00
CA LEU A 110 19.20 12.22 -23.39
C LEU A 110 18.26 12.12 -22.19
N SER A 111 18.21 13.16 -21.37
CA SER A 111 17.37 13.18 -20.17
C SER A 111 15.87 13.13 -20.45
N LYS A 112 15.46 13.48 -21.67
CA LYS A 112 14.04 13.50 -22.07
C LYS A 112 13.55 12.19 -22.69
N TYR A 113 14.44 11.25 -22.96
CA TYR A 113 14.01 9.98 -23.51
C TYR A 113 13.24 9.17 -22.48
N PRO A 114 12.25 8.37 -22.92
CA PRO A 114 11.42 7.58 -22.01
C PRO A 114 12.25 6.70 -21.06
N GLU A 115 11.81 6.63 -19.82
CA GLU A 115 12.37 5.77 -18.77
C GLU A 115 13.77 6.13 -18.29
N VAL A 116 14.42 7.16 -18.85
CA VAL A 116 15.71 7.64 -18.34
C VAL A 116 15.55 8.22 -16.93
N PHE A 117 14.53 9.04 -16.76
CA PHE A 117 14.12 9.51 -15.44
C PHE A 117 12.70 9.06 -15.17
N THR A 118 12.48 8.48 -14.02
CA THR A 118 11.15 8.08 -13.56
C THR A 118 10.90 8.66 -12.18
N MET A 119 9.64 8.93 -11.88
CA MET A 119 9.23 9.32 -10.55
C MET A 119 8.68 8.09 -9.84
N GLU A 120 9.31 7.71 -8.75
CA GLU A 120 8.90 6.55 -7.97
C GLU A 120 8.48 6.99 -6.57
N GLU A 121 7.46 6.35 -6.04
CA GLU A 121 7.10 6.52 -4.64
C GLU A 121 8.23 5.95 -3.78
N GLN A 122 8.61 6.69 -2.74
CA GLN A 122 9.64 6.22 -1.82
C GLN A 122 9.13 4.98 -1.09
N ASP A 123 10.02 4.02 -0.92
CA ASP A 123 9.73 2.84 -0.12
C ASP A 123 9.48 3.27 1.32
N VAL A 124 8.31 2.89 1.83
CA VAL A 124 7.96 3.14 3.21
C VAL A 124 8.34 1.91 4.02
N ASP A 125 8.87 2.13 5.22
CA ASP A 125 9.21 1.03 6.12
C ASP A 125 7.91 0.27 6.48
N GLU A 126 7.87 -1.00 6.11
CA GLU A 126 6.73 -1.87 6.38
C GLU A 126 6.43 -1.98 7.88
N LYS A 127 7.46 -1.96 8.71
CA LYS A 127 7.29 -2.03 10.16
C LYS A 127 6.59 -0.80 10.71
N GLU A 128 6.91 0.37 10.19
CA GLU A 128 6.24 1.61 10.59
C GLU A 128 4.77 1.60 10.18
N LEU A 129 4.50 1.19 8.93
CA LEU A 129 3.13 1.08 8.45
C LEU A 129 2.33 0.08 9.28
N TRP A 130 2.91 -1.08 9.55
CA TRP A 130 2.24 -2.11 10.33
C TRP A 130 1.94 -1.64 11.75
N SER A 131 2.88 -0.93 12.37
CA SER A 131 2.70 -0.41 13.72
C SER A 131 1.45 0.46 13.83
N VAL A 132 1.21 1.35 12.87
CA VAL A 132 0.05 2.23 12.87
C VAL A 132 -1.21 1.46 12.51
N LEU A 133 -1.15 0.62 11.49
CA LEU A 133 -2.28 -0.20 11.06
C LEU A 133 -2.72 -1.16 12.16
N GLU A 134 -1.78 -1.80 12.85
CA GLU A 134 -2.06 -2.70 13.95
C GLU A 134 -2.84 -2.01 15.06
N LYS A 135 -2.46 -0.79 15.42
CA LYS A 135 -3.17 -0.01 16.43
C LYS A 135 -4.62 0.22 16.02
N ALA A 136 -4.85 0.61 14.77
CA ALA A 136 -6.19 0.84 14.25
C ALA A 136 -7.02 -0.45 14.25
N LEU A 137 -6.44 -1.56 13.82
CA LEU A 137 -7.08 -2.86 13.79
C LEU A 137 -7.47 -3.32 15.19
N ARG A 138 -6.57 -3.20 16.17
CA ARG A 138 -6.84 -3.61 17.54
C ARG A 138 -7.93 -2.76 18.17
N GLN A 139 -7.91 -1.45 17.94
CA GLN A 139 -8.97 -0.57 18.45
C GLN A 139 -10.35 -0.93 17.88
N ALA A 140 -10.42 -1.19 16.57
CA ALA A 140 -11.67 -1.58 15.93
C ALA A 140 -12.16 -2.94 16.45
N CYS A 141 -11.26 -3.90 16.64
CA CYS A 141 -11.59 -5.21 17.19
C CYS A 141 -12.07 -5.12 18.63
N GLU A 142 -11.47 -4.26 19.45
CA GLU A 142 -11.89 -4.05 20.83
C GLU A 142 -13.30 -3.48 20.90
N GLN A 143 -13.66 -2.60 20.00
CA GLN A 143 -15.03 -2.08 19.91
C GLN A 143 -16.03 -3.19 19.61
N LEU A 144 -15.69 -4.11 18.70
CA LEU A 144 -16.51 -5.27 18.41
C LEU A 144 -16.71 -6.14 19.65
N SER A 145 -15.64 -6.40 20.39
CA SER A 145 -15.69 -7.20 21.61
C SER A 145 -16.62 -6.59 22.64
N LEU A 146 -16.62 -5.26 22.79
CA LEU A 146 -17.50 -4.57 23.72
C LEU A 146 -18.97 -4.71 23.34
N ILE A 147 -19.28 -4.75 22.05
CA ILE A 147 -20.66 -4.89 21.58
C ILE A 147 -21.19 -6.31 21.81
N HIS A 148 -20.31 -7.30 21.81
CA HIS A 148 -20.68 -8.71 21.97
C HIS A 148 -20.71 -9.22 23.42
N ILE A 149 -20.48 -8.38 24.38
CA ILE A 149 -20.55 -8.76 25.80
C ILE A 149 -22.00 -8.80 26.33
#